data_495a17cf2de6ba8b0e81b1fb2815a79a
#
_entry.id   495a17cf2de6ba8b0e81b1fb2815a79a
#
_cell.length_a   1.000
_cell.length_b   1.000
_cell.length_c   1.000
_cell.angle_alpha   90.00
_cell.angle_beta   90.00
_cell.angle_gamma   90.00
#
_symmetry.space_group_name_H-M   'P 1'
#
loop_
_entity.id
_entity.type
_entity.pdbx_description
1 polymer ?
#
loop_
_entity_poly.entity_id
_entity_poly.type
_entity_poly.pdbx_seq_one_letter_code
_entity_poly.pdbx_strand_id
1 'polypeptide(L)'
;MSTQNHNNGTPPTGHDWGERTVQAVSHTAPGHWKSDAYEIRQCFGIPRFDPTAFEPEPGTVKSMVYPDVFFHEKDPEVTKSHKGTDCFILGERDSGKTTFALSAACRGMENHPATDEDNANKVVWRGSPQRSGWLPFKHWTTVWLPTNAEMELTWKDEDDDVLSDDPDLDDLVREVRYYEDVKDLLDGLADAKQGTFNVVYPDPSFTGCEELMRETDRVAGGLPFVSEHEARDDDDLVPTPLTDWWFAFQLARVEYGTHVGWMALLFDETGDYIPQSANNHDDRRLWDKIELLRSIWAESRRAKFSLYFFGHYEEDVHEKIRRQFKWRISMPDETPNPVQSVRSTHPVGFKTVPMEEDLTSGLPTGTGLCFNQSKFSYFSWEDVPDWPEDADRWLQIRP
;
A
#
# COMPACT_ATOMS: atom_id res chain seq x y z
N MET A 1 -34.00 3.83 25.27
CA MET A 1 -33.56 2.70 24.42
C MET A 1 -33.71 3.20 22.99
N SER A 2 -32.63 3.74 22.46
CA SER A 2 -32.54 4.19 21.07
C SER A 2 -31.77 3.11 20.34
N THR A 3 -32.48 2.31 19.57
CA THR A 3 -31.90 1.38 18.61
C THR A 3 -31.22 2.18 17.54
N GLN A 4 -29.91 2.32 17.62
CA GLN A 4 -29.11 2.71 16.47
C GLN A 4 -29.25 1.59 15.42
N ASN A 5 -29.99 1.90 14.37
CA ASN A 5 -29.92 1.12 13.15
C ASN A 5 -28.47 1.22 12.64
N HIS A 6 -27.69 0.17 12.90
CA HIS A 6 -26.57 -0.12 12.04
C HIS A 6 -27.17 -0.46 10.68
N ASN A 7 -27.19 0.52 9.79
CA ASN A 7 -27.28 0.23 8.40
C ASN A 7 -26.01 -0.55 8.05
N ASN A 8 -26.11 -1.86 8.13
CA ASN A 8 -25.26 -2.74 7.35
C ASN A 8 -25.66 -2.48 5.90
N GLY A 9 -25.09 -1.42 5.35
CA GLY A 9 -25.26 -1.06 3.96
C GLY A 9 -24.53 -2.12 3.14
N THR A 10 -25.25 -3.18 2.84
CA THR A 10 -24.99 -3.91 1.61
C THR A 10 -24.91 -2.85 0.52
N PRO A 11 -23.85 -2.81 -0.28
CA PRO A 11 -23.80 -1.89 -1.44
C PRO A 11 -25.14 -2.03 -2.15
N PRO A 12 -25.79 -0.94 -2.52
CA PRO A 12 -27.10 -1.02 -3.09
C PRO A 12 -27.04 -1.90 -4.33
N THR A 13 -27.47 -3.13 -4.18
CA THR A 13 -27.62 -4.08 -5.27
C THR A 13 -28.63 -3.50 -6.24
N GLY A 14 -28.18 -3.16 -7.45
CA GLY A 14 -29.05 -2.64 -8.51
C GLY A 14 -29.01 -1.13 -8.70
N HIS A 15 -28.11 -0.40 -8.09
CA HIS A 15 -27.84 0.98 -8.49
C HIS A 15 -26.79 0.98 -9.60
N ASP A 16 -27.13 1.72 -10.65
CA ASP A 16 -26.20 2.06 -11.71
C ASP A 16 -25.08 2.93 -11.12
N TRP A 17 -23.93 2.31 -10.88
CA TRP A 17 -22.76 2.98 -10.34
C TRP A 17 -22.25 4.08 -11.29
N GLY A 18 -22.52 3.95 -12.59
CA GLY A 18 -22.15 4.93 -13.61
C GLY A 18 -22.91 6.25 -13.51
N GLU A 19 -24.10 6.28 -12.89
CA GLU A 19 -24.84 7.52 -12.63
C GLU A 19 -24.44 8.21 -11.33
N ARG A 20 -23.57 7.61 -10.53
CA ARG A 20 -22.98 8.30 -9.39
C ARG A 20 -21.86 9.20 -9.89
N THR A 21 -22.25 10.29 -10.52
CA THR A 21 -21.35 11.42 -10.64
C THR A 21 -20.77 11.69 -9.26
N VAL A 22 -19.46 11.58 -9.13
CA VAL A 22 -18.75 12.06 -7.97
C VAL A 22 -19.00 13.56 -7.90
N GLN A 23 -20.12 13.93 -7.32
CA GLN A 23 -20.36 15.31 -7.00
C GLN A 23 -19.37 15.62 -5.89
N ALA A 24 -18.58 16.67 -6.08
CA ALA A 24 -17.80 17.23 -5.01
C ALA A 24 -18.71 17.48 -3.82
N VAL A 25 -18.79 16.51 -2.93
CA VAL A 25 -19.64 16.62 -1.75
C VAL A 25 -19.01 17.69 -0.89
N SER A 26 -19.82 18.64 -0.50
CA SER A 26 -19.43 19.63 0.49
C SER A 26 -19.07 18.87 1.77
N HIS A 27 -17.78 18.74 2.04
CA HIS A 27 -17.24 18.03 3.19
C HIS A 27 -17.48 18.83 4.47
N THR A 28 -18.72 18.94 4.85
CA THR A 28 -19.13 19.68 6.05
C THR A 28 -19.25 18.79 7.27
N ALA A 29 -19.14 17.48 7.10
CA ALA A 29 -19.19 16.57 8.24
C ALA A 29 -17.95 16.71 9.11
N PRO A 30 -18.09 16.87 10.44
CA PRO A 30 -16.96 16.97 11.33
C PRO A 30 -16.00 15.77 11.19
N GLY A 31 -14.71 16.05 11.01
CA GLY A 31 -13.68 15.03 10.90
C GLY A 31 -13.50 14.42 9.52
N HIS A 32 -14.10 15.00 8.50
CA HIS A 32 -13.96 14.53 7.11
C HIS A 32 -13.40 15.60 6.18
N TRP A 33 -13.02 16.68 6.69
CA TRP A 33 -12.66 17.84 5.89
C TRP A 33 -12.34 17.55 4.47
N LYS A 34 -12.22 17.51 3.57
CA LYS A 34 -11.79 17.37 2.17
C LYS A 34 -11.03 16.08 1.84
N SER A 35 -11.04 15.09 2.72
CA SER A 35 -10.52 13.75 2.41
C SER A 35 -11.46 13.05 1.43
N ASP A 36 -10.87 12.38 0.44
CA ASP A 36 -11.59 11.52 -0.51
C ASP A 36 -12.31 10.36 0.20
N ALA A 37 -11.79 9.94 1.35
CA ALA A 37 -12.33 8.82 2.12
C ALA A 37 -13.81 8.96 2.49
N TYR A 38 -14.32 10.16 2.65
CA TYR A 38 -15.73 10.34 2.94
C TYR A 38 -16.61 9.91 1.77
N GLU A 39 -16.29 10.35 0.56
CA GLU A 39 -17.06 10.00 -0.64
C GLU A 39 -16.92 8.52 -0.97
N ILE A 40 -15.70 7.99 -0.91
CA ILE A 40 -15.41 6.57 -1.11
C ILE A 40 -16.23 5.71 -0.15
N ARG A 41 -16.27 6.06 1.13
CA ARG A 41 -17.05 5.31 2.11
C ARG A 41 -18.55 5.37 1.83
N GLN A 42 -19.06 6.54 1.40
CA GLN A 42 -20.48 6.65 1.03
C GLN A 42 -20.79 5.82 -0.22
N CYS A 43 -19.87 5.76 -1.16
CA CYS A 43 -20.02 5.01 -2.40
C CYS A 43 -20.05 3.50 -2.15
N PHE A 44 -19.10 2.99 -1.39
CA PHE A 44 -18.89 1.55 -1.17
C PHE A 44 -19.48 1.01 0.14
N GLY A 45 -20.14 1.83 0.93
CA GLY A 45 -20.70 1.38 2.20
C GLY A 45 -19.67 1.10 3.28
N ILE A 46 -18.42 1.57 3.13
CA ILE A 46 -17.35 1.37 4.11
C ILE A 46 -17.68 2.17 5.37
N PRO A 47 -17.85 1.55 6.55
CA PRO A 47 -18.19 2.27 7.75
C PRO A 47 -17.04 3.18 8.18
N ARG A 48 -17.39 4.31 8.78
CA ARG A 48 -16.38 5.14 9.43
C ARG A 48 -15.74 4.34 10.54
N PHE A 49 -14.42 4.43 10.59
CA PHE A 49 -13.70 3.85 11.71
C PHE A 49 -14.03 4.59 13.02
N ASP A 50 -14.51 3.86 14.00
CA ASP A 50 -14.76 4.37 15.36
C ASP A 50 -13.78 3.68 16.33
N PRO A 51 -12.75 4.39 16.81
CA PRO A 51 -11.79 3.81 17.73
C PRO A 51 -12.42 3.43 19.07
N THR A 52 -13.51 4.08 19.46
CA THR A 52 -14.18 3.77 20.73
C THR A 52 -14.86 2.40 20.69
N ALA A 53 -15.23 1.93 19.49
CA ALA A 53 -15.78 0.58 19.31
C ALA A 53 -14.80 -0.53 19.70
N PHE A 54 -13.51 -0.20 19.82
CA PHE A 54 -12.45 -1.14 20.16
C PHE A 54 -11.90 -0.95 21.58
N GLU A 55 -12.44 -0.05 22.34
CA GLU A 55 -12.11 0.07 23.74
C GLU A 55 -12.68 -1.16 24.50
N PRO A 56 -11.83 -1.91 25.22
CA PRO A 56 -12.33 -3.04 26.00
C PRO A 56 -13.23 -2.55 27.13
N GLU A 57 -14.28 -3.29 27.39
CA GLU A 57 -15.01 -3.08 28.63
C GLU A 57 -14.07 -3.24 29.84
N PRO A 58 -14.29 -2.48 30.92
CA PRO A 58 -13.50 -2.62 32.14
C PRO A 58 -13.40 -4.06 32.61
N GLY A 59 -12.19 -4.56 32.74
CA GLY A 59 -11.93 -5.94 33.19
C GLY A 59 -11.80 -6.98 32.06
N THR A 60 -11.97 -6.59 30.78
CA THR A 60 -11.73 -7.49 29.66
C THR A 60 -10.30 -7.32 29.11
N VAL A 61 -9.74 -8.40 28.56
CA VAL A 61 -8.45 -8.35 27.92
C VAL A 61 -8.62 -7.72 26.55
N LYS A 62 -7.91 -6.62 26.29
CA LYS A 62 -7.91 -5.98 24.98
C LYS A 62 -7.22 -6.90 23.98
N SER A 63 -7.96 -7.43 23.05
CA SER A 63 -7.44 -8.30 21.99
C SER A 63 -7.26 -7.59 20.64
N MET A 64 -7.94 -6.46 20.42
CA MET A 64 -7.94 -5.81 19.11
C MET A 64 -6.65 -5.05 18.82
N VAL A 65 -6.09 -5.32 17.65
CA VAL A 65 -4.88 -4.69 17.13
C VAL A 65 -5.12 -3.98 15.78
N TYR A 66 -6.21 -4.32 15.11
CA TYR A 66 -6.55 -3.75 13.80
C TYR A 66 -6.50 -2.21 13.76
N PRO A 67 -7.05 -1.49 14.75
CA PRO A 67 -6.93 -0.05 14.80
C PRO A 67 -5.50 0.46 14.81
N ASP A 68 -4.62 -0.23 15.54
CA ASP A 68 -3.23 0.20 15.70
C ASP A 68 -2.42 0.13 14.37
N VAL A 69 -2.90 -0.63 13.39
CA VAL A 69 -2.25 -0.79 12.08
C VAL A 69 -2.45 0.42 11.18
N PHE A 70 -3.63 1.07 11.29
CA PHE A 70 -3.98 2.19 10.42
C PHE A 70 -3.69 3.54 11.04
N PHE A 71 -3.35 3.57 12.33
CA PHE A 71 -3.11 4.82 13.01
C PHE A 71 -1.64 5.09 13.18
N HIS A 72 -1.32 6.32 12.97
CA HIS A 72 -0.06 6.83 13.46
C HIS A 72 0.02 6.54 14.95
N GLU A 73 1.10 5.97 15.41
CA GLU A 73 1.26 5.67 16.82
C GLU A 73 0.96 6.91 17.67
N LYS A 74 -0.15 6.86 18.37
CA LYS A 74 -0.57 7.91 19.28
C LYS A 74 -0.53 7.38 20.68
N ASP A 75 0.36 7.89 21.43
CA ASP A 75 0.17 8.17 22.83
C ASP A 75 0.93 9.47 23.12
N PRO A 76 0.25 10.60 23.09
CA PRO A 76 0.90 11.88 23.35
C PRO A 76 1.45 11.98 24.76
N GLU A 77 1.03 11.11 25.69
CA GLU A 77 1.57 11.04 27.05
C GLU A 77 2.82 10.16 27.13
N VAL A 78 2.88 9.10 26.34
CA VAL A 78 3.98 8.12 26.33
C VAL A 78 5.00 8.40 25.22
N THR A 79 4.52 8.78 24.04
CA THR A 79 5.38 9.13 22.90
C THR A 79 5.04 10.52 22.39
N LYS A 80 5.89 11.46 22.64
CA LYS A 80 5.74 12.85 22.14
C LYS A 80 5.86 12.99 20.62
N SER A 81 6.03 11.89 19.88
CA SER A 81 6.14 11.89 18.43
C SER A 81 5.20 10.86 17.81
N HIS A 82 4.34 11.31 16.93
CA HIS A 82 3.59 10.45 16.05
C HIS A 82 4.54 9.79 15.04
N LYS A 83 4.35 8.50 14.75
CA LYS A 83 5.20 7.71 13.84
C LYS A 83 4.32 6.98 12.85
N GLY A 84 4.83 6.79 11.64
CA GLY A 84 4.24 5.87 10.67
C GLY A 84 4.20 4.44 11.20
N THR A 85 3.53 3.57 10.48
CA THR A 85 3.46 2.12 10.77
C THR A 85 4.09 1.31 9.65
N ASP A 86 4.35 0.04 9.92
CA ASP A 86 4.78 -0.93 8.94
C ASP A 86 3.97 -2.22 9.14
N CYS A 87 3.46 -2.76 8.05
CA CYS A 87 2.61 -3.94 8.06
C CYS A 87 2.92 -4.84 6.87
N PHE A 88 3.07 -6.13 7.12
CA PHE A 88 3.17 -7.14 6.09
C PHE A 88 1.89 -7.97 6.03
N ILE A 89 1.28 -8.00 4.85
CA ILE A 89 -0.01 -8.62 4.60
C ILE A 89 0.22 -9.84 3.70
N LEU A 90 -0.18 -11.00 4.20
CA LEU A 90 0.04 -12.28 3.56
C LEU A 90 -1.28 -12.95 3.23
N GLY A 91 -1.35 -13.57 2.08
CA GLY A 91 -2.49 -14.35 1.67
C GLY A 91 -2.31 -14.95 0.29
N GLU A 92 -2.92 -16.07 0.07
CA GLU A 92 -2.97 -16.74 -1.22
C GLU A 92 -3.71 -15.90 -2.27
N ARG A 93 -3.68 -16.36 -3.51
CA ARG A 93 -4.50 -15.77 -4.56
C ARG A 93 -5.98 -15.81 -4.15
N ASP A 94 -6.73 -14.78 -4.50
CA ASP A 94 -8.17 -14.64 -4.22
C ASP A 94 -8.56 -14.58 -2.73
N SER A 95 -7.59 -14.39 -1.83
CA SER A 95 -7.84 -14.23 -0.39
C SER A 95 -8.42 -12.86 0.01
N GLY A 96 -8.63 -11.94 -0.95
CA GLY A 96 -9.17 -10.61 -0.71
C GLY A 96 -8.13 -9.54 -0.39
N LYS A 97 -6.84 -9.75 -0.71
CA LYS A 97 -5.76 -8.77 -0.47
C LYS A 97 -6.03 -7.41 -1.10
N THR A 98 -6.47 -7.39 -2.36
CA THR A 98 -6.73 -6.15 -3.10
C THR A 98 -7.88 -5.35 -2.47
N THR A 99 -8.99 -6.03 -2.15
CA THR A 99 -10.13 -5.43 -1.45
C THR A 99 -9.73 -4.88 -0.08
N PHE A 100 -8.92 -5.65 0.65
CA PHE A 100 -8.37 -5.17 1.91
C PHE A 100 -7.47 -3.95 1.72
N ALA A 101 -6.62 -3.94 0.68
CA ALA A 101 -5.73 -2.80 0.38
C ALA A 101 -6.53 -1.52 0.09
N LEU A 102 -7.64 -1.62 -0.65
CA LEU A 102 -8.55 -0.50 -0.89
C LEU A 102 -9.22 -0.01 0.40
N SER A 103 -9.73 -0.94 1.22
CA SER A 103 -10.29 -0.59 2.55
C SER A 103 -9.22 0.08 3.43
N ALA A 104 -8.00 -0.45 3.44
CA ALA A 104 -6.87 0.12 4.16
C ALA A 104 -6.49 1.52 3.66
N ALA A 105 -6.50 1.72 2.33
CA ALA A 105 -6.26 3.01 1.71
C ALA A 105 -7.28 4.06 2.17
N CYS A 106 -8.57 3.70 2.12
CA CYS A 106 -9.64 4.57 2.56
C CYS A 106 -9.46 4.98 4.03
N ARG A 107 -9.14 4.04 4.91
CA ARG A 107 -8.90 4.31 6.33
C ARG A 107 -7.64 5.14 6.56
N GLY A 108 -6.59 4.88 5.77
CA GLY A 108 -5.35 5.66 5.82
C GLY A 108 -5.56 7.13 5.44
N MET A 109 -6.39 7.41 4.46
CA MET A 109 -6.77 8.76 4.06
C MET A 109 -7.55 9.51 5.13
N GLU A 110 -8.34 8.84 5.93
CA GLU A 110 -9.01 9.47 7.07
C GLU A 110 -8.09 9.72 8.24
N ASN A 111 -7.25 8.77 8.52
CA ASN A 111 -6.43 8.64 9.72
C ASN A 111 -7.14 9.06 11.01
N HIS A 112 -7.07 8.26 12.03
CA HIS A 112 -7.78 8.56 13.28
C HIS A 112 -6.85 9.16 14.35
N PRO A 113 -7.37 10.00 15.17
CA PRO A 113 -8.65 10.71 15.15
C PRO A 113 -8.53 11.88 14.17
N ALA A 114 -9.02 11.69 12.99
CA ALA A 114 -8.95 12.69 11.96
C ALA A 114 -9.74 13.95 12.36
N THR A 115 -9.29 14.62 13.37
CA THR A 115 -9.71 15.95 13.77
C THR A 115 -8.82 17.01 13.14
N ASP A 116 -7.78 16.58 12.42
CA ASP A 116 -6.74 17.45 11.87
C ASP A 116 -6.36 16.92 10.46
N GLU A 117 -6.62 17.73 9.45
CA GLU A 117 -6.30 17.46 8.04
C GLU A 117 -4.83 17.07 7.86
N ASP A 118 -3.95 17.71 8.63
CA ASP A 118 -2.49 17.48 8.54
C ASP A 118 -2.07 16.07 8.95
N ASN A 119 -2.94 15.30 9.57
CA ASN A 119 -2.65 13.94 10.01
C ASN A 119 -3.18 12.84 9.08
N ALA A 120 -3.97 13.16 8.06
CA ALA A 120 -4.39 12.20 7.06
C ALA A 120 -3.21 11.77 6.17
N ASN A 121 -3.17 10.51 5.72
CA ASN A 121 -2.13 10.10 4.79
C ASN A 121 -2.47 10.51 3.35
N LYS A 122 -1.46 10.92 2.61
CA LYS A 122 -1.45 10.75 1.16
C LYS A 122 -1.18 9.29 0.91
N VAL A 123 -2.14 8.60 0.36
CA VAL A 123 -1.97 7.18 0.01
C VAL A 123 -1.32 7.11 -1.35
N VAL A 124 -0.23 6.38 -1.43
CA VAL A 124 0.47 6.04 -2.66
C VAL A 124 0.29 4.55 -2.91
N TRP A 125 -0.40 4.23 -3.99
CA TRP A 125 -0.53 2.87 -4.49
C TRP A 125 0.55 2.62 -5.54
N ARG A 126 1.25 1.50 -5.41
CA ARG A 126 2.22 1.08 -6.41
C ARG A 126 1.51 0.81 -7.74
N GLY A 127 1.76 1.65 -8.74
CA GLY A 127 1.40 1.36 -10.11
C GLY A 127 2.22 0.19 -10.64
N SER A 128 1.55 -0.73 -11.29
CA SER A 128 2.15 -1.90 -11.93
C SER A 128 1.59 -2.06 -13.34
N PRO A 129 2.43 -2.31 -14.34
CA PRO A 129 1.96 -2.51 -15.71
C PRO A 129 0.92 -3.62 -15.89
N GLN A 130 0.89 -4.56 -14.97
CA GLN A 130 0.06 -5.77 -15.08
C GLN A 130 -1.09 -5.79 -14.08
N ARG A 131 -1.34 -4.72 -13.33
CA ARG A 131 -2.33 -4.72 -12.24
C ARG A 131 -2.98 -3.36 -12.08
N SER A 132 -4.29 -3.38 -12.10
CA SER A 132 -5.13 -2.19 -11.90
C SER A 132 -6.12 -2.34 -10.73
N GLY A 133 -5.76 -3.06 -9.69
CA GLY A 133 -6.60 -3.26 -8.51
C GLY A 133 -7.03 -1.98 -7.78
N TRP A 134 -6.53 -0.83 -8.21
CA TRP A 134 -6.94 0.49 -7.73
C TRP A 134 -8.16 1.06 -8.47
N LEU A 135 -8.60 0.46 -9.58
CA LEU A 135 -9.70 0.96 -10.43
C LEU A 135 -11.01 1.24 -9.67
N PRO A 136 -11.40 0.49 -8.64
CA PRO A 136 -12.57 0.86 -7.86
C PRO A 136 -12.52 2.29 -7.31
N PHE A 137 -11.33 2.85 -7.11
CA PHE A 137 -11.13 4.23 -6.65
C PHE A 137 -10.79 5.22 -7.76
N LYS A 138 -10.95 4.84 -9.05
CA LYS A 138 -10.56 5.65 -10.22
C LYS A 138 -11.02 7.12 -10.14
N HIS A 139 -12.24 7.37 -9.73
CA HIS A 139 -12.81 8.72 -9.67
C HIS A 139 -12.18 9.65 -8.61
N TRP A 140 -11.45 9.07 -7.65
CA TRP A 140 -10.70 9.80 -6.61
C TRP A 140 -9.20 9.72 -6.82
N THR A 141 -8.76 9.05 -7.86
CA THR A 141 -7.36 8.75 -8.11
C THR A 141 -6.66 9.88 -8.86
N THR A 142 -5.51 10.29 -8.36
CA THR A 142 -4.50 11.01 -9.14
C THR A 142 -3.47 9.99 -9.62
N VAL A 143 -3.31 9.83 -10.92
CA VAL A 143 -2.29 8.96 -11.52
C VAL A 143 -1.06 9.78 -11.83
N TRP A 144 0.09 9.30 -11.40
CA TRP A 144 1.40 9.91 -11.65
C TRP A 144 2.18 9.08 -12.65
N LEU A 145 2.54 9.69 -13.78
CA LEU A 145 3.27 9.07 -14.88
C LEU A 145 4.62 9.78 -15.08
N PRO A 146 5.67 9.04 -15.47
CA PRO A 146 6.93 9.67 -15.83
C PRO A 146 6.81 10.44 -17.16
N THR A 147 7.44 11.62 -17.26
CA THR A 147 7.47 12.42 -18.50
C THR A 147 8.32 11.79 -19.59
N ASN A 148 9.24 10.91 -19.21
CA ASN A 148 10.24 10.32 -20.09
C ASN A 148 9.82 8.98 -20.70
N ALA A 149 8.56 8.57 -20.50
CA ALA A 149 8.01 7.34 -21.05
C ALA A 149 6.71 7.60 -21.81
N GLU A 150 6.60 6.97 -22.98
CA GLU A 150 5.31 6.86 -23.66
C GLU A 150 4.51 5.74 -22.98
N MET A 151 3.36 6.06 -22.44
CA MET A 151 2.52 5.10 -21.74
C MET A 151 1.52 4.49 -22.70
N GLU A 152 1.58 3.17 -22.85
CA GLU A 152 0.59 2.40 -23.61
C GLU A 152 -0.53 1.93 -22.67
N LEU A 153 -1.77 2.30 -22.98
CA LEU A 153 -2.95 1.94 -22.21
C LEU A 153 -3.79 0.93 -22.99
N THR A 154 -4.17 -0.14 -22.34
CA THR A 154 -4.95 -1.19 -22.99
C THR A 154 -5.93 -1.82 -22.01
N TRP A 155 -7.21 -1.88 -22.38
CA TRP A 155 -8.18 -2.71 -21.65
C TRP A 155 -8.02 -4.18 -22.03
N LYS A 156 -8.02 -5.02 -21.01
CA LYS A 156 -7.95 -6.49 -21.15
C LYS A 156 -9.05 -7.18 -20.35
N ASP A 157 -9.46 -8.35 -20.82
CA ASP A 157 -10.36 -9.24 -20.07
C ASP A 157 -9.58 -10.16 -19.12
N GLU A 158 -10.31 -11.07 -18.46
CA GLU A 158 -9.74 -12.07 -17.55
C GLU A 158 -8.77 -13.05 -18.23
N ASP A 159 -8.92 -13.26 -19.54
CA ASP A 159 -8.07 -14.14 -20.34
C ASP A 159 -6.85 -13.40 -20.95
N ASP A 160 -6.62 -12.14 -20.57
CA ASP A 160 -5.58 -11.23 -21.10
C ASP A 160 -5.78 -10.81 -22.57
N ASP A 161 -6.96 -11.02 -23.13
CA ASP A 161 -7.28 -10.56 -24.49
C ASP A 161 -7.56 -9.05 -24.50
N VAL A 162 -7.09 -8.37 -25.54
CA VAL A 162 -7.30 -6.92 -25.71
C VAL A 162 -8.76 -6.64 -26.08
N LEU A 163 -9.44 -5.85 -25.24
CA LEU A 163 -10.85 -5.53 -25.42
C LEU A 163 -11.08 -4.25 -26.23
N SER A 164 -10.28 -3.25 -26.02
CA SER A 164 -10.36 -1.98 -26.76
C SER A 164 -9.00 -1.31 -26.78
N ASP A 165 -8.82 -0.56 -27.87
CA ASP A 165 -7.64 0.23 -28.05
C ASP A 165 -7.76 1.54 -27.25
N ASP A 166 -6.66 1.91 -26.60
CA ASP A 166 -6.31 3.25 -26.18
C ASP A 166 -7.39 3.99 -25.33
N PRO A 167 -7.66 3.52 -24.10
CA PRO A 167 -8.54 4.28 -23.20
C PRO A 167 -7.90 5.61 -22.83
N ASP A 168 -8.68 6.68 -22.82
CA ASP A 168 -8.23 7.97 -22.34
C ASP A 168 -8.17 7.96 -20.81
N LEU A 169 -6.97 8.04 -20.25
CA LEU A 169 -6.77 8.00 -18.82
C LEU A 169 -7.35 9.24 -18.12
N ASP A 170 -7.33 10.40 -18.80
CA ASP A 170 -7.92 11.64 -18.27
C ASP A 170 -9.44 11.55 -18.12
N ASP A 171 -10.09 10.73 -18.94
CA ASP A 171 -11.54 10.44 -18.81
C ASP A 171 -11.85 9.42 -17.72
N LEU A 172 -10.90 8.56 -17.36
CA LEU A 172 -11.09 7.48 -16.40
C LEU A 172 -10.85 7.92 -14.95
N VAL A 173 -9.85 8.77 -14.71
CA VAL A 173 -9.41 9.15 -13.37
C VAL A 173 -9.69 10.60 -13.05
N ARG A 174 -9.55 10.98 -11.80
CA ARG A 174 -9.73 12.37 -11.39
C ARG A 174 -8.71 13.31 -12.03
N GLU A 175 -7.46 12.89 -12.12
CA GLU A 175 -6.34 13.72 -12.58
C GLU A 175 -5.17 12.85 -13.00
N VAL A 176 -4.52 13.22 -14.08
CA VAL A 176 -3.22 12.67 -14.51
C VAL A 176 -2.16 13.74 -14.28
N ARG A 177 -1.08 13.38 -13.62
CA ARG A 177 0.08 14.24 -13.40
C ARG A 177 1.35 13.57 -13.89
N TYR A 178 2.29 14.39 -14.29
CA TYR A 178 3.57 13.94 -14.79
C TYR A 178 4.70 14.37 -13.86
N TYR A 179 5.75 13.57 -13.81
CA TYR A 179 6.95 13.85 -13.02
C TYR A 179 8.22 13.55 -13.84
N GLU A 180 9.29 14.31 -13.60
CA GLU A 180 10.56 14.16 -14.30
C GLU A 180 11.48 13.13 -13.62
N ASP A 181 11.55 13.17 -12.29
CA ASP A 181 12.31 12.25 -11.45
C ASP A 181 11.62 12.03 -10.09
N VAL A 182 12.26 11.24 -9.24
CA VAL A 182 11.69 10.91 -7.92
C VAL A 182 11.57 12.15 -7.01
N LYS A 183 12.47 13.13 -7.11
CA LYS A 183 12.41 14.35 -6.30
C LYS A 183 11.24 15.22 -6.73
N ASP A 184 11.08 15.42 -8.05
CA ASP A 184 9.95 16.14 -8.63
C ASP A 184 8.61 15.50 -8.27
N LEU A 185 8.52 14.17 -8.33
CA LEU A 185 7.34 13.44 -7.85
C LEU A 185 7.03 13.74 -6.37
N LEU A 186 8.05 13.75 -5.52
CA LEU A 186 7.84 14.03 -4.09
C LEU A 186 7.42 15.48 -3.84
N ASP A 187 7.92 16.43 -4.61
CA ASP A 187 7.49 17.83 -4.56
C ASP A 187 6.03 17.96 -5.02
N GLY A 188 5.67 17.32 -6.11
CA GLY A 188 4.28 17.26 -6.58
C GLY A 188 3.33 16.60 -5.56
N LEU A 189 3.76 15.51 -4.94
CA LEU A 189 3.02 14.88 -3.84
C LEU A 189 2.94 15.79 -2.60
N ALA A 190 3.94 16.62 -2.34
CA ALA A 190 3.89 17.58 -1.24
C ALA A 190 2.79 18.62 -1.45
N ASP A 191 2.62 19.09 -2.67
CA ASP A 191 1.59 20.07 -3.05
C ASP A 191 0.16 19.49 -3.05
N ALA A 192 0.04 18.17 -3.17
CA ALA A 192 -1.24 17.50 -3.06
C ALA A 192 -1.82 17.62 -1.64
N LYS A 193 -3.15 17.65 -1.52
CA LYS A 193 -3.83 17.67 -0.21
C LYS A 193 -3.57 16.37 0.55
N GLN A 194 -3.58 16.45 1.87
CA GLN A 194 -3.64 15.27 2.71
C GLN A 194 -4.99 14.54 2.51
N GLY A 195 -4.99 13.23 2.71
CA GLY A 195 -6.18 12.42 2.55
C GLY A 195 -6.55 12.15 1.09
N THR A 196 -5.57 12.10 0.18
CA THR A 196 -5.76 11.80 -1.24
C THR A 196 -5.23 10.42 -1.61
N PHE A 197 -5.81 9.85 -2.66
CA PHE A 197 -5.40 8.58 -3.24
C PHE A 197 -4.60 8.82 -4.54
N ASN A 198 -3.39 8.29 -4.58
CA ASN A 198 -2.43 8.49 -5.65
C ASN A 198 -1.93 7.12 -6.15
N VAL A 199 -1.89 6.93 -7.44
CA VAL A 199 -1.27 5.78 -8.09
C VAL A 199 -0.01 6.25 -8.81
N VAL A 200 1.13 5.68 -8.49
CA VAL A 200 2.42 6.08 -9.05
C VAL A 200 2.97 4.96 -9.91
N TYR A 201 3.20 5.24 -11.18
CA TYR A 201 3.89 4.34 -12.10
C TYR A 201 5.36 4.69 -12.15
N PRO A 202 6.27 3.71 -11.99
CA PRO A 202 7.71 3.95 -11.97
C PRO A 202 8.23 4.37 -13.35
N ASP A 203 9.31 5.18 -13.36
CA ASP A 203 10.00 5.60 -14.57
C ASP A 203 10.90 4.47 -15.10
N PRO A 204 10.67 3.95 -16.32
CA PRO A 204 11.48 2.89 -16.93
C PRO A 204 12.88 3.37 -17.34
N SER A 205 13.08 4.68 -17.43
CA SER A 205 14.38 5.29 -17.71
C SER A 205 15.23 5.47 -16.46
N PHE A 206 14.66 5.23 -15.26
CA PHE A 206 15.32 5.43 -13.96
C PHE A 206 15.97 6.81 -13.78
N THR A 207 15.37 7.85 -14.35
CA THR A 207 15.90 9.21 -14.31
C THR A 207 16.18 9.65 -12.88
N GLY A 208 17.41 10.10 -12.63
CA GLY A 208 17.85 10.56 -11.32
C GLY A 208 18.09 9.47 -10.24
N CYS A 209 17.74 8.19 -10.52
CA CYS A 209 17.87 7.13 -9.52
C CYS A 209 19.32 6.87 -9.09
N GLU A 210 20.24 6.77 -10.06
CA GLU A 210 21.66 6.57 -9.74
C GLU A 210 22.27 7.77 -9.00
N GLU A 211 21.85 8.98 -9.32
CA GLU A 211 22.31 10.18 -8.64
C GLU A 211 21.90 10.16 -7.17
N LEU A 212 20.65 9.86 -6.88
CA LEU A 212 20.16 9.65 -5.50
C LEU A 212 20.99 8.62 -4.75
N MET A 213 21.33 7.50 -5.41
CA MET A 213 22.14 6.45 -4.78
C MET A 213 23.61 6.84 -4.57
N ARG A 214 24.12 7.81 -5.33
CA ARG A 214 25.46 8.37 -5.12
C ARG A 214 25.50 9.45 -4.05
N GLU A 215 24.42 10.19 -3.89
CA GLU A 215 24.30 11.26 -2.90
C GLU A 215 24.17 10.73 -1.46
N THR A 216 23.63 9.54 -1.28
CA THR A 216 23.42 8.96 0.06
C THR A 216 24.70 8.40 0.66
N ASP A 217 24.91 8.64 1.95
CA ASP A 217 25.99 8.02 2.72
C ASP A 217 25.70 6.55 3.12
N ARG A 218 24.52 6.04 2.79
CA ARG A 218 24.06 4.70 3.22
C ARG A 218 24.66 3.55 2.39
N VAL A 219 25.07 3.86 1.18
CA VAL A 219 25.62 2.86 0.23
C VAL A 219 26.93 3.35 -0.35
N ALA A 220 27.96 2.54 -0.22
CA ALA A 220 29.24 2.84 -0.82
C ALA A 220 29.21 2.64 -2.35
N GLY A 221 29.59 3.68 -3.11
CA GLY A 221 29.85 3.57 -4.54
C GLY A 221 28.61 3.56 -5.46
N GLY A 222 27.47 4.03 -4.97
CA GLY A 222 26.24 4.07 -5.78
C GLY A 222 25.63 2.67 -6.05
N LEU A 223 24.46 2.64 -6.65
CA LEU A 223 23.79 1.42 -7.09
C LEU A 223 23.36 1.57 -8.55
N PRO A 224 23.52 0.52 -9.38
CA PRO A 224 23.22 0.62 -10.80
C PRO A 224 21.70 0.60 -11.05
N PHE A 225 21.30 1.37 -12.04
CA PHE A 225 19.97 1.34 -12.65
C PHE A 225 20.17 1.42 -14.16
N VAL A 226 19.92 0.33 -14.84
CA VAL A 226 20.10 0.18 -16.28
C VAL A 226 18.72 0.06 -16.91
N SER A 227 18.35 1.00 -17.76
CA SER A 227 17.10 0.94 -18.51
C SER A 227 17.15 -0.16 -19.57
N GLU A 228 15.98 -0.60 -20.06
CA GLU A 228 15.94 -1.54 -21.19
C GLU A 228 16.55 -0.94 -22.46
N HIS A 229 16.48 0.37 -22.63
CA HIS A 229 17.06 1.04 -23.77
C HIS A 229 18.59 0.96 -23.73
N GLU A 230 19.20 1.27 -22.59
CA GLU A 230 20.65 1.17 -22.40
C GLU A 230 21.15 -0.27 -22.59
N ALA A 231 20.41 -1.25 -22.06
CA ALA A 231 20.75 -2.67 -22.22
C ALA A 231 20.60 -3.18 -23.66
N ARG A 232 19.78 -2.51 -24.51
CA ARG A 232 19.72 -2.84 -25.93
C ARG A 232 20.89 -2.26 -26.72
N ASP A 233 21.46 -1.16 -26.26
CA ASP A 233 22.59 -0.50 -26.90
C ASP A 233 23.94 -1.11 -26.51
N ASP A 234 23.98 -1.84 -25.39
CA ASP A 234 25.19 -2.50 -24.87
C ASP A 234 24.85 -3.91 -24.35
N ASP A 235 25.23 -4.93 -25.11
CA ASP A 235 24.97 -6.34 -24.81
C ASP A 235 25.62 -6.84 -23.49
N ASP A 236 26.56 -6.08 -22.93
CA ASP A 236 27.18 -6.40 -21.64
C ASP A 236 26.34 -5.90 -20.44
N LEU A 237 25.31 -5.10 -20.66
CA LEU A 237 24.42 -4.57 -19.63
C LEU A 237 23.18 -5.47 -19.44
N VAL A 238 22.84 -5.67 -18.18
CA VAL A 238 21.61 -6.39 -17.79
C VAL A 238 20.57 -5.36 -17.36
N PRO A 239 19.37 -5.34 -17.97
CA PRO A 239 18.35 -4.36 -17.59
C PRO A 239 17.89 -4.55 -16.15
N THR A 240 17.74 -3.45 -15.47
CA THR A 240 17.21 -3.41 -14.11
C THR A 240 15.69 -3.59 -14.15
N PRO A 241 15.10 -4.50 -13.37
CA PRO A 241 13.65 -4.57 -13.27
C PRO A 241 13.03 -3.27 -12.80
N LEU A 242 11.91 -2.92 -13.41
CA LEU A 242 11.20 -1.68 -13.11
C LEU A 242 10.83 -1.53 -11.62
N THR A 243 10.67 -2.65 -10.92
CA THR A 243 10.43 -2.68 -9.46
C THR A 243 11.57 -2.07 -8.66
N ASP A 244 12.79 -2.05 -9.19
CA ASP A 244 13.94 -1.48 -8.48
C ASP A 244 13.87 0.05 -8.33
N TRP A 245 13.10 0.73 -9.19
CA TRP A 245 12.81 2.15 -9.05
C TRP A 245 12.30 2.52 -7.65
N TRP A 246 11.55 1.63 -7.02
CA TRP A 246 10.99 1.85 -5.69
C TRP A 246 12.04 1.91 -4.57
N PHE A 247 13.27 1.42 -4.80
CA PHE A 247 14.38 1.66 -3.85
C PHE A 247 14.75 3.15 -3.83
N ALA A 248 14.83 3.78 -5.01
CA ALA A 248 15.11 5.20 -5.13
C ALA A 248 13.96 6.04 -4.55
N PHE A 249 12.70 5.68 -4.83
CA PHE A 249 11.54 6.36 -4.25
C PHE A 249 11.55 6.33 -2.73
N GLN A 250 11.76 5.17 -2.11
CA GLN A 250 11.75 5.05 -0.66
C GLN A 250 12.95 5.77 -0.01
N LEU A 251 14.12 5.73 -0.66
CA LEU A 251 15.28 6.50 -0.21
C LEU A 251 14.97 8.00 -0.22
N ALA A 252 14.55 8.51 -1.37
CA ALA A 252 14.23 9.92 -1.52
C ALA A 252 13.12 10.37 -0.55
N ARG A 253 12.09 9.51 -0.33
CA ARG A 253 11.01 9.81 0.60
C ARG A 253 11.53 10.01 2.03
N VAL A 254 12.51 9.26 2.48
CA VAL A 254 13.05 9.35 3.83
C VAL A 254 14.09 10.47 3.96
N GLU A 255 14.96 10.66 2.98
CA GLU A 255 16.05 11.64 3.05
C GLU A 255 15.67 13.02 2.55
N TYR A 256 14.88 13.09 1.49
CA TYR A 256 14.46 14.34 0.84
C TYR A 256 13.00 14.71 1.17
N GLY A 257 12.08 13.77 1.08
CA GLY A 257 10.64 13.99 1.07
C GLY A 257 10.00 14.27 2.45
N THR A 258 10.72 14.79 3.45
CA THR A 258 10.15 15.09 4.78
C THR A 258 9.04 16.13 4.73
N HIS A 259 9.03 17.00 3.74
CA HIS A 259 8.03 18.04 3.49
C HIS A 259 6.70 17.50 2.92
N VAL A 260 6.68 16.26 2.41
CA VAL A 260 5.47 15.63 1.88
C VAL A 260 4.39 15.42 2.95
N GLY A 261 4.77 15.40 4.21
CA GLY A 261 3.84 15.13 5.31
C GLY A 261 3.61 13.64 5.53
N TRP A 262 2.41 13.27 5.97
CA TRP A 262 2.05 11.88 6.17
C TRP A 262 1.79 11.16 4.84
N MET A 263 2.42 10.01 4.67
CA MET A 263 2.28 9.16 3.48
C MET A 263 2.14 7.71 3.88
N ALA A 264 1.29 6.98 3.16
CA ALA A 264 1.18 5.53 3.24
C ALA A 264 1.46 4.93 1.88
N LEU A 265 2.45 4.05 1.77
CA LEU A 265 2.75 3.29 0.57
C LEU A 265 2.07 1.92 0.67
N LEU A 266 1.24 1.61 -0.31
CA LEU A 266 0.65 0.29 -0.51
C LEU A 266 1.39 -0.39 -1.67
N PHE A 267 2.07 -1.48 -1.36
CA PHE A 267 2.98 -2.15 -2.26
C PHE A 267 2.60 -3.62 -2.43
N ASP A 268 2.05 -3.96 -3.57
CA ASP A 268 1.73 -5.34 -3.92
C ASP A 268 2.94 -6.10 -4.49
N GLU A 269 2.90 -7.43 -4.44
CA GLU A 269 3.96 -8.33 -4.93
C GLU A 269 5.34 -8.04 -4.31
N THR A 270 5.38 -8.09 -3.00
CA THR A 270 6.63 -7.82 -2.26
C THR A 270 7.76 -8.79 -2.60
N GLY A 271 7.43 -10.05 -2.93
CA GLY A 271 8.41 -11.06 -3.30
C GLY A 271 9.22 -10.72 -4.55
N ASP A 272 8.61 -10.08 -5.53
CA ASP A 272 9.28 -9.63 -6.76
C ASP A 272 10.25 -8.47 -6.50
N TYR A 273 9.89 -7.63 -5.55
CA TYR A 273 10.70 -6.45 -5.17
C TYR A 273 11.87 -6.81 -4.26
N ILE A 274 11.63 -7.68 -3.29
CA ILE A 274 12.60 -8.03 -2.23
C ILE A 274 12.74 -9.56 -2.14
N PRO A 275 13.17 -10.23 -3.21
CA PRO A 275 13.18 -11.69 -3.24
C PRO A 275 14.15 -12.30 -2.24
N GLN A 276 13.77 -13.44 -1.66
CA GLN A 276 14.62 -14.22 -0.76
C GLN A 276 15.92 -14.68 -1.43
N SER A 277 15.92 -14.86 -2.75
CA SER A 277 17.07 -15.32 -3.52
C SER A 277 18.17 -14.27 -3.71
N ALA A 278 17.94 -13.02 -3.31
CA ALA A 278 18.94 -11.96 -3.44
C ALA A 278 20.27 -12.33 -2.76
N ASN A 279 21.36 -12.11 -3.48
CA ASN A 279 22.73 -12.41 -3.02
C ASN A 279 23.73 -11.33 -3.48
N ASN A 280 24.95 -11.39 -2.99
CA ASN A 280 25.99 -10.36 -3.25
C ASN A 280 26.77 -10.59 -4.56
N HIS A 281 26.39 -11.56 -5.37
CA HIS A 281 27.03 -11.87 -6.66
C HIS A 281 26.17 -11.43 -7.84
N ASP A 282 25.12 -10.69 -7.57
CA ASP A 282 24.17 -10.18 -8.52
C ASP A 282 24.69 -8.86 -9.11
N ASP A 283 24.78 -8.77 -10.44
CA ASP A 283 25.24 -7.57 -11.17
C ASP A 283 24.35 -6.35 -10.88
N ARG A 284 23.09 -6.57 -10.52
CA ARG A 284 22.15 -5.52 -10.09
C ARG A 284 22.43 -4.99 -8.68
N ARG A 285 23.34 -5.61 -7.96
CA ARG A 285 23.62 -5.31 -6.54
C ARG A 285 22.35 -5.31 -5.67
N LEU A 286 21.45 -6.25 -5.92
CA LEU A 286 20.14 -6.31 -5.23
C LEU A 286 20.31 -6.51 -3.72
N TRP A 287 21.33 -7.25 -3.29
CA TRP A 287 21.67 -7.35 -1.87
C TRP A 287 21.96 -6.00 -1.23
N ASP A 288 22.73 -5.14 -1.89
CA ASP A 288 23.04 -3.81 -1.38
C ASP A 288 21.79 -2.92 -1.37
N LYS A 289 20.91 -3.06 -2.37
CA LYS A 289 19.61 -2.40 -2.40
C LYS A 289 18.72 -2.82 -1.22
N ILE A 290 18.72 -4.10 -0.86
CA ILE A 290 18.01 -4.62 0.33
C ILE A 290 18.63 -4.09 1.64
N GLU A 291 19.94 -4.03 1.76
CA GLU A 291 20.60 -3.44 2.94
C GLU A 291 20.27 -1.93 3.08
N LEU A 292 20.27 -1.21 1.96
CA LEU A 292 19.81 0.17 1.91
C LEU A 292 18.38 0.28 2.42
N LEU A 293 17.47 -0.53 1.87
CA LEU A 293 16.07 -0.55 2.26
C LEU A 293 15.89 -0.82 3.76
N ARG A 294 16.65 -1.76 4.31
CA ARG A 294 16.66 -2.05 5.75
C ARG A 294 17.02 -0.82 6.58
N SER A 295 18.01 -0.05 6.12
CA SER A 295 18.42 1.19 6.81
C SER A 295 17.35 2.27 6.73
N ILE A 296 16.71 2.41 5.56
CA ILE A 296 15.62 3.38 5.31
C ILE A 296 14.42 3.05 6.20
N TRP A 297 14.01 1.78 6.27
CA TRP A 297 12.84 1.38 7.03
C TRP A 297 12.99 1.58 8.54
N ALA A 298 14.20 1.51 9.05
CA ALA A 298 14.45 1.87 10.45
C ALA A 298 14.06 3.33 10.77
N GLU A 299 14.03 4.19 9.75
CA GLU A 299 13.72 5.62 9.87
C GLU A 299 12.37 6.02 9.28
N SER A 300 11.79 5.22 8.38
CA SER A 300 10.52 5.52 7.68
C SER A 300 9.42 5.99 8.62
N ARG A 301 9.28 5.34 9.77
CA ARG A 301 8.29 5.70 10.78
C ARG A 301 8.48 7.12 11.33
N ARG A 302 9.74 7.57 11.50
CA ARG A 302 10.05 8.94 11.94
C ARG A 302 9.82 9.95 10.84
N ALA A 303 9.98 9.52 9.59
CA ALA A 303 9.70 10.34 8.41
C ALA A 303 8.20 10.46 8.10
N LYS A 304 7.29 10.02 8.99
CA LYS A 304 5.84 9.98 8.74
C LYS A 304 5.49 9.16 7.50
N PHE A 305 6.18 8.05 7.31
CA PHE A 305 6.03 7.14 6.19
C PHE A 305 5.56 5.78 6.68
N SER A 306 4.34 5.41 6.30
CA SER A 306 3.74 4.11 6.61
C SER A 306 3.89 3.18 5.42
N LEU A 307 4.17 1.90 5.70
CA LEU A 307 4.48 0.89 4.69
C LEU A 307 3.53 -0.29 4.84
N TYR A 308 2.73 -0.55 3.80
CA TYR A 308 1.83 -1.70 3.71
C TYR A 308 2.27 -2.54 2.52
N PHE A 309 2.86 -3.68 2.82
CA PHE A 309 3.41 -4.58 1.82
C PHE A 309 2.57 -5.85 1.74
N PHE A 310 2.24 -6.25 0.53
CA PHE A 310 1.40 -7.40 0.25
C PHE A 310 2.22 -8.47 -0.45
N GLY A 311 2.01 -9.72 -0.05
CA GLY A 311 2.71 -10.87 -0.62
C GLY A 311 1.89 -12.13 -0.52
N HIS A 312 2.38 -13.19 -1.18
CA HIS A 312 1.76 -14.50 -1.11
C HIS A 312 2.31 -15.29 0.06
N TYR A 313 3.62 -15.44 0.13
CA TYR A 313 4.28 -16.22 1.17
C TYR A 313 5.37 -15.40 1.86
N GLU A 314 5.50 -15.60 3.16
CA GLU A 314 6.53 -14.90 3.94
C GLU A 314 7.95 -15.31 3.50
N GLU A 315 8.12 -16.53 3.02
CA GLU A 315 9.39 -17.05 2.57
C GLU A 315 9.91 -16.41 1.28
N ASP A 316 9.05 -15.85 0.46
CA ASP A 316 9.43 -15.20 -0.79
C ASP A 316 10.18 -13.88 -0.54
N VAL A 317 9.98 -13.30 0.62
CA VAL A 317 10.59 -12.02 0.98
C VAL A 317 11.88 -12.21 1.78
N HIS A 318 12.89 -11.45 1.43
CA HIS A 318 14.21 -11.52 2.06
C HIS A 318 14.15 -11.34 3.59
N GLU A 319 14.79 -12.24 4.34
CA GLU A 319 14.67 -12.33 5.80
C GLU A 319 15.01 -11.04 6.56
N LYS A 320 15.96 -10.24 6.05
CA LYS A 320 16.37 -8.97 6.67
C LYS A 320 15.24 -7.95 6.69
N ILE A 321 14.37 -7.98 5.68
CA ILE A 321 13.23 -7.08 5.55
C ILE A 321 12.03 -7.64 6.31
N ARG A 322 11.75 -8.94 6.21
CA ARG A 322 10.68 -9.58 6.99
C ARG A 322 10.74 -9.23 8.48
N ARG A 323 11.94 -9.15 9.03
CA ARG A 323 12.17 -8.85 10.46
C ARG A 323 11.88 -7.40 10.84
N GLN A 324 11.76 -6.49 9.85
CA GLN A 324 11.49 -5.07 10.11
C GLN A 324 10.01 -4.80 10.38
N PHE A 325 9.12 -5.61 9.80
CA PHE A 325 7.70 -5.41 9.97
C PHE A 325 7.26 -5.59 11.43
N LYS A 326 6.65 -4.54 11.96
CA LYS A 326 6.07 -4.54 13.30
C LYS A 326 4.76 -5.29 13.35
N TRP A 327 3.95 -5.14 12.30
CA TRP A 327 2.66 -5.76 12.17
C TRP A 327 2.62 -6.77 11.04
N ARG A 328 1.82 -7.81 11.24
CA ARG A 328 1.51 -8.80 10.21
C ARG A 328 0.02 -9.01 10.14
N ILE A 329 -0.47 -9.29 8.96
CA ILE A 329 -1.83 -9.71 8.69
C ILE A 329 -1.75 -11.00 7.89
N SER A 330 -2.38 -12.06 8.39
CA SER A 330 -2.62 -13.29 7.64
C SER A 330 -4.07 -13.31 7.18
N MET A 331 -4.24 -13.47 5.89
CA MET A 331 -5.54 -13.61 5.23
C MET A 331 -6.14 -15.01 5.48
N PRO A 332 -7.39 -15.28 5.07
CA PRO A 332 -7.95 -16.61 5.16
C PRO A 332 -7.03 -17.67 4.53
N ASP A 333 -6.98 -18.83 5.14
CA ASP A 333 -6.19 -20.00 4.75
C ASP A 333 -4.66 -19.80 4.72
N GLU A 334 -4.18 -18.58 4.95
CA GLU A 334 -2.75 -18.34 5.14
C GLU A 334 -2.37 -18.71 6.57
N THR A 335 -1.64 -19.79 6.69
CA THR A 335 -1.14 -20.21 8.00
C THR A 335 -0.01 -19.28 8.43
N PRO A 336 -0.17 -18.52 9.51
CA PRO A 336 0.94 -17.82 10.10
C PRO A 336 1.92 -18.87 10.61
N ASN A 337 2.93 -19.18 9.81
CA ASN A 337 3.81 -20.31 10.05
C ASN A 337 4.88 -20.01 11.12
N PRO A 338 4.70 -20.42 12.38
CA PRO A 338 5.66 -20.20 13.42
C PRO A 338 6.70 -21.30 13.51
N VAL A 339 6.48 -22.43 12.86
CA VAL A 339 7.20 -23.68 13.19
C VAL A 339 8.30 -24.02 12.22
N GLN A 340 8.16 -23.66 10.95
CA GLN A 340 9.11 -24.10 9.93
C GLN A 340 10.39 -23.27 9.85
N SER A 341 10.42 -22.07 10.33
CA SER A 341 11.66 -21.32 10.37
C SER A 341 12.21 -21.20 11.79
N VAL A 342 12.82 -22.24 12.25
CA VAL A 342 13.54 -22.30 13.54
C VAL A 342 14.61 -21.18 13.68
N ARG A 343 14.84 -20.39 12.65
CA ARG A 343 15.93 -19.41 12.65
C ARG A 343 15.53 -17.95 12.60
N SER A 344 14.33 -17.55 12.19
CA SER A 344 14.21 -16.14 11.93
C SER A 344 12.85 -15.48 12.10
N THR A 345 11.78 -16.18 11.97
CA THR A 345 10.51 -15.53 11.72
C THR A 345 9.37 -16.03 12.58
N HIS A 346 9.68 -16.37 13.78
CA HIS A 346 8.58 -16.40 14.69
C HIS A 346 7.93 -15.02 14.61
N PRO A 347 6.63 -14.95 14.32
CA PRO A 347 5.88 -13.79 14.75
C PRO A 347 6.23 -13.67 16.21
N VAL A 348 7.12 -12.76 16.49
CA VAL A 348 7.67 -12.58 17.83
C VAL A 348 6.46 -12.23 18.65
N GLY A 349 6.04 -13.05 19.55
CA GLY A 349 4.84 -12.85 20.33
C GLY A 349 4.03 -14.12 20.52
N PHE A 350 4.10 -15.02 19.56
CA PHE A 350 3.44 -16.31 19.67
C PHE A 350 4.33 -17.41 20.27
N LYS A 351 5.41 -17.07 20.91
CA LYS A 351 6.28 -18.06 21.59
C LYS A 351 5.55 -18.88 22.65
N THR A 352 4.44 -18.42 23.11
CA THR A 352 3.68 -19.05 24.20
C THR A 352 2.32 -19.58 23.78
N VAL A 353 1.85 -19.23 22.59
CA VAL A 353 0.58 -19.72 22.04
C VAL A 353 0.93 -20.60 20.85
N PRO A 354 0.60 -21.90 20.86
CA PRO A 354 0.71 -22.71 19.66
C PRO A 354 -0.16 -22.07 18.59
N MET A 355 0.47 -21.56 17.54
CA MET A 355 -0.25 -21.16 16.36
C MET A 355 -0.55 -22.45 15.62
N GLU A 356 -1.73 -22.93 15.79
CA GLU A 356 -2.22 -24.07 15.04
C GLU A 356 -2.65 -23.59 13.65
N GLU A 357 -2.51 -24.45 12.66
CA GLU A 357 -2.92 -24.21 11.28
C GLU A 357 -4.37 -23.70 11.17
N ASP A 358 -5.16 -23.95 12.18
CA ASP A 358 -6.58 -23.63 12.21
C ASP A 358 -6.92 -22.14 12.51
N LEU A 359 -5.95 -21.29 12.82
CA LEU A 359 -6.27 -19.91 13.22
C LEU A 359 -6.82 -19.06 12.08
N THR A 360 -6.45 -19.37 10.86
CA THR A 360 -6.91 -18.67 9.65
C THR A 360 -7.70 -19.60 8.72
N SER A 361 -7.57 -20.91 8.92
CA SER A 361 -8.30 -21.93 8.17
C SER A 361 -9.80 -21.76 8.34
N GLY A 362 -10.51 -21.71 7.23
CA GLY A 362 -11.97 -21.56 7.21
C GLY A 362 -12.48 -20.18 7.63
N LEU A 363 -11.63 -19.17 7.75
CA LEU A 363 -12.09 -17.80 7.84
C LEU A 363 -12.78 -17.41 6.53
N PRO A 364 -13.90 -16.69 6.58
CA PRO A 364 -14.50 -16.18 5.35
C PRO A 364 -13.62 -15.11 4.71
N THR A 365 -13.66 -15.01 3.39
CA THR A 365 -13.08 -13.87 2.66
C THR A 365 -13.61 -12.57 3.26
N GLY A 366 -12.75 -11.55 3.36
CA GLY A 366 -13.10 -10.30 4.05
C GLY A 366 -12.79 -10.32 5.55
N THR A 367 -12.12 -11.37 6.04
CA THR A 367 -11.60 -11.44 7.41
C THR A 367 -10.13 -11.80 7.43
N GLY A 368 -9.45 -11.52 8.51
CA GLY A 368 -8.04 -11.83 8.68
C GLY A 368 -7.59 -11.79 10.12
N LEU A 369 -6.38 -12.27 10.34
CA LEU A 369 -5.70 -12.23 11.64
C LEU A 369 -4.60 -11.18 11.60
N CYS A 370 -4.76 -10.11 12.39
CA CYS A 370 -3.72 -9.11 12.59
C CYS A 370 -2.95 -9.38 13.88
N PHE A 371 -1.63 -9.33 13.84
CA PHE A 371 -0.81 -9.62 15.00
C PHE A 371 0.54 -8.89 15.01
N ASN A 372 1.10 -8.77 16.17
CA ASN A 372 2.48 -8.37 16.42
C ASN A 372 3.09 -9.21 17.56
N GLN A 373 4.21 -8.77 18.14
CA GLN A 373 4.89 -9.50 19.22
C GLN A 373 4.06 -9.72 20.48
N SER A 374 3.04 -8.89 20.73
CA SER A 374 2.32 -8.85 22.02
C SER A 374 0.82 -8.89 21.90
N LYS A 375 0.27 -8.72 20.71
CA LYS A 375 -1.17 -8.61 20.49
C LYS A 375 -1.56 -9.36 19.22
N PHE A 376 -2.77 -9.87 19.20
CA PHE A 376 -3.41 -10.38 17.99
C PHE A 376 -4.91 -10.14 18.07
N SER A 377 -5.56 -10.04 16.93
CA SER A 377 -7.01 -9.97 16.82
C SER A 377 -7.47 -10.37 15.43
N TYR A 378 -8.61 -11.01 15.39
CA TYR A 378 -9.37 -11.12 14.15
C TYR A 378 -10.01 -9.77 13.83
N PHE A 379 -10.15 -9.52 12.55
CA PHE A 379 -10.81 -8.32 12.05
C PHE A 379 -11.48 -8.62 10.70
N SER A 380 -12.32 -7.72 10.25
CA SER A 380 -12.96 -7.80 8.94
C SER A 380 -12.84 -6.46 8.20
N TRP A 381 -12.96 -6.53 6.90
CA TRP A 381 -13.05 -5.38 6.03
C TRP A 381 -14.24 -5.51 5.09
N GLU A 382 -14.64 -4.40 4.54
CA GLU A 382 -15.77 -4.29 3.65
C GLU A 382 -15.35 -4.66 2.22
N ASP A 383 -16.29 -5.23 1.48
CA ASP A 383 -16.09 -5.45 0.06
C ASP A 383 -16.05 -4.12 -0.71
N VAL A 384 -15.22 -4.06 -1.72
CA VAL A 384 -15.08 -2.92 -2.62
C VAL A 384 -15.22 -3.47 -4.04
N PRO A 385 -16.45 -3.58 -4.55
CA PRO A 385 -16.70 -4.14 -5.87
C PRO A 385 -16.19 -3.23 -6.98
N ASP A 386 -15.88 -3.81 -8.10
CA ASP A 386 -15.59 -3.08 -9.32
C ASP A 386 -16.81 -2.29 -9.80
N TRP A 387 -16.55 -1.27 -10.60
CA TRP A 387 -17.61 -0.56 -11.30
C TRP A 387 -18.23 -1.48 -12.35
N PRO A 388 -19.55 -1.42 -12.61
CA PRO A 388 -20.17 -2.28 -13.61
C PRO A 388 -19.53 -2.21 -15.00
N GLU A 389 -19.05 -1.03 -15.38
CA GLU A 389 -18.31 -0.83 -16.63
C GLU A 389 -16.91 -1.43 -16.64
N ASP A 390 -16.34 -1.71 -15.48
CA ASP A 390 -15.01 -2.28 -15.31
C ASP A 390 -15.06 -3.76 -14.89
N ALA A 391 -16.25 -4.33 -14.75
CA ALA A 391 -16.41 -5.72 -14.38
C ALA A 391 -15.77 -6.63 -15.43
N ASP A 392 -15.08 -7.65 -14.96
CA ASP A 392 -14.42 -8.67 -15.78
C ASP A 392 -13.33 -8.13 -16.72
N ARG A 393 -12.77 -6.94 -16.40
CA ARG A 393 -11.66 -6.35 -17.15
C ARG A 393 -10.67 -5.61 -16.26
N TRP A 394 -9.47 -5.44 -16.77
CA TRP A 394 -8.42 -4.69 -16.09
C TRP A 394 -7.68 -3.77 -17.05
N LEU A 395 -7.13 -2.69 -16.53
CA LEU A 395 -6.38 -1.70 -17.29
C LEU A 395 -4.89 -1.99 -17.21
N GLN A 396 -4.29 -2.29 -18.35
CA GLN A 396 -2.85 -2.38 -18.48
C GLN A 396 -2.29 -0.98 -18.79
N ILE A 397 -1.31 -0.54 -18.01
CA ILE A 397 -0.56 0.70 -18.25
C ILE A 397 0.91 0.33 -18.33
N ARG A 398 1.45 0.31 -19.53
CA ARG A 398 2.86 0.00 -19.79
C ARG A 398 3.65 1.25 -20.08
N PRO A 399 4.80 1.44 -19.43
CA PRO A 399 5.77 2.46 -19.79
C PRO A 399 6.50 2.11 -21.05
#